data_6ecc09e615d185809ad15421cfee48d5
#
_entry.id   6ecc09e615d185809ad15421cfee48d5
#
_cell.length_a   1.000
_cell.length_b   1.000
_cell.length_c   1.000
_cell.angle_alpha   90.00
_cell.angle_beta   90.00
_cell.angle_gamma   90.00
#
_symmetry.space_group_name_H-M   'P 1'
#
loop_
_entity.id
_entity.type
_entity.pdbx_description
1 polymer ?
#
loop_
_entity_poly.entity_id
_entity_poly.type
_entity_poly.pdbx_seq_one_letter_code
_entity_poly.pdbx_strand_id
1 'polypeptide(L)'
;LARVDDISAALGVSRSEAEGLAGQLAVSKQQTEDLQAGIAALGAEASANRASAAARSIEGLMAEAARLAERISEVQAQVVAIGQSGLLSTGTGTPAQSAAPTGRARRLADFNPRRSHPEAVQEIRRVGYPRNAEGRTSARALVYTADGEQLNREPLKPHRKGEAPERPELHEPWASSEDMKTTWHVEGDAAAMIRKDRLQDAAFYLNVPLCGSRQGESELPDPEGCAENFRHVIPRDTVAYVHVVREGRVPYRQKITGTGEGIKE
;
A
#
# COMPACT_ATOMS: atom_id res chain seq x y z
N LEU A 1 -7.73 -18.23 17.61
CA LEU A 1 -6.55 -17.45 18.07
C LEU A 1 -5.31 -18.28 17.75
N ALA A 2 -4.39 -17.75 16.94
CA ALA A 2 -3.11 -18.39 16.70
C ALA A 2 -2.36 -18.50 18.04
N ARG A 3 -1.76 -19.68 18.29
CA ARG A 3 -0.95 -19.88 19.51
C ARG A 3 0.37 -19.14 19.35
N VAL A 4 0.97 -18.74 20.47
CA VAL A 4 2.31 -18.08 20.46
C VAL A 4 3.34 -18.91 19.71
N ASP A 5 3.26 -20.24 19.85
CA ASP A 5 4.13 -21.17 19.15
C ASP A 5 3.97 -21.10 17.62
N ASP A 6 2.71 -20.97 17.12
CA ASP A 6 2.43 -20.88 15.69
C ASP A 6 3.00 -19.56 15.10
N ILE A 7 2.88 -18.47 15.86
CA ILE A 7 3.44 -17.16 15.47
C ILE A 7 4.97 -17.22 15.48
N SER A 8 5.55 -17.81 16.51
CA SER A 8 7.00 -17.95 16.62
C SER A 8 7.57 -18.81 15.49
N ALA A 9 6.88 -19.90 15.13
CA ALA A 9 7.27 -20.76 14.01
C ALA A 9 7.18 -20.01 12.67
N ALA A 10 6.11 -19.26 12.42
CA ALA A 10 5.96 -18.45 11.21
C ALA A 10 7.04 -17.37 11.07
N LEU A 11 7.40 -16.71 12.18
CA LEU A 11 8.49 -15.75 12.21
C LEU A 11 9.85 -16.42 11.92
N GLY A 12 10.07 -17.65 12.41
CA GLY A 12 11.27 -18.45 12.12
C GLY A 12 11.40 -18.76 10.62
N VAL A 13 10.30 -19.11 9.95
CA VAL A 13 10.28 -19.32 8.50
C VAL A 13 10.61 -18.03 7.75
N SER A 14 9.96 -16.92 8.09
CA SER A 14 10.20 -15.63 7.43
C SER A 14 11.64 -15.12 7.62
N ARG A 15 12.25 -15.40 8.78
CA ARG A 15 13.67 -15.11 9.01
C ARG A 15 14.56 -15.92 8.08
N SER A 16 14.32 -17.24 7.98
CA SER A 16 15.08 -18.14 7.11
C SER A 16 14.97 -17.74 5.64
N GLU A 17 13.79 -17.28 5.20
CA GLU A 17 13.55 -16.75 3.85
C GLU A 17 14.38 -15.46 3.61
N ALA A 18 14.43 -14.56 4.58
CA ALA A 18 15.22 -13.33 4.48
C ALA A 18 16.73 -13.61 4.41
N GLU A 19 17.21 -14.57 5.20
CA GLU A 19 18.59 -15.04 5.17
C GLU A 19 18.93 -15.72 3.83
N GLY A 20 18.00 -16.55 3.30
CA GLY A 20 18.12 -17.19 2.00
C GLY A 20 18.19 -16.17 0.85
N LEU A 21 17.37 -15.13 0.91
CA LEU A 21 17.38 -14.03 -0.05
C LEU A 21 18.74 -13.29 -0.04
N ALA A 22 19.28 -13.01 1.14
CA ALA A 22 20.60 -12.39 1.26
C ALA A 22 21.70 -13.25 0.61
N GLY A 23 21.63 -14.58 0.78
CA GLY A 23 22.52 -15.51 0.11
C GLY A 23 22.41 -15.49 -1.42
N GLN A 24 21.21 -15.46 -1.98
CA GLN A 24 20.98 -15.36 -3.42
C GLN A 24 21.50 -14.04 -4.00
N LEU A 25 21.29 -12.94 -3.28
CA LEU A 25 21.81 -11.62 -3.65
C LEU A 25 23.35 -11.59 -3.65
N ALA A 26 24.00 -12.29 -2.71
CA ALA A 26 25.47 -12.40 -2.69
C ALA A 26 26.01 -13.10 -3.94
N VAL A 27 25.36 -14.20 -4.37
CA VAL A 27 25.73 -14.89 -5.61
C VAL A 27 25.52 -13.97 -6.83
N SER A 28 24.39 -13.26 -6.88
CA SER A 28 24.08 -12.32 -7.98
C SER A 28 25.09 -11.15 -8.02
N LYS A 29 25.54 -10.66 -6.87
CA LYS A 29 26.58 -9.63 -6.77
C LYS A 29 27.88 -10.14 -7.39
N GLN A 30 28.34 -11.32 -7.00
CA GLN A 30 29.57 -11.93 -7.52
C GLN A 30 29.51 -12.10 -9.04
N GLN A 31 28.40 -12.62 -9.57
CA GLN A 31 28.21 -12.76 -11.02
C GLN A 31 28.26 -11.41 -11.76
N THR A 32 27.72 -10.36 -11.14
CA THR A 32 27.73 -9.01 -11.71
C THR A 32 29.15 -8.41 -11.70
N GLU A 33 29.94 -8.67 -10.66
CA GLU A 33 31.34 -8.26 -10.57
C GLU A 33 32.22 -9.01 -11.59
N ASP A 34 32.01 -10.31 -11.76
CA ASP A 34 32.72 -11.12 -12.78
C ASP A 34 32.38 -10.62 -14.19
N LEU A 35 31.11 -10.30 -14.46
CA LEU A 35 30.68 -9.71 -15.72
C LEU A 35 31.30 -8.32 -15.94
N GLN A 36 31.36 -7.48 -14.91
CA GLN A 36 32.03 -6.17 -14.96
C GLN A 36 33.50 -6.32 -15.38
N ALA A 37 34.23 -7.27 -14.76
CA ALA A 37 35.63 -7.53 -15.07
C ALA A 37 35.80 -7.98 -16.53
N GLY A 38 34.96 -8.90 -17.02
CA GLY A 38 34.94 -9.34 -18.40
C GLY A 38 34.67 -8.20 -19.40
N ILE A 39 33.70 -7.34 -19.12
CA ILE A 39 33.37 -6.18 -19.97
C ILE A 39 34.51 -5.17 -19.97
N ALA A 40 35.14 -4.91 -18.85
CA ALA A 40 36.28 -4.00 -18.75
C ALA A 40 37.47 -4.51 -19.57
N ALA A 41 37.73 -5.82 -19.56
CA ALA A 41 38.80 -6.44 -20.35
C ALA A 41 38.58 -6.28 -21.86
N LEU A 42 37.33 -6.12 -22.29
CA LEU A 42 36.93 -5.83 -23.70
C LEU A 42 36.99 -4.32 -24.05
N GLY A 43 37.40 -3.44 -23.13
CA GLY A 43 37.50 -2.00 -23.34
C GLY A 43 36.16 -1.28 -23.33
N ALA A 44 35.06 -1.90 -22.89
CA ALA A 44 33.72 -1.31 -22.86
C ALA A 44 33.44 -0.60 -21.51
N GLU A 45 34.21 0.45 -21.20
CA GLU A 45 34.19 1.11 -19.89
C GLU A 45 32.81 1.59 -19.44
N ALA A 46 32.01 2.18 -20.34
CA ALA A 46 30.67 2.67 -19.99
C ALA A 46 29.75 1.53 -19.54
N SER A 47 29.89 0.34 -20.10
CA SER A 47 29.11 -0.86 -19.70
C SER A 47 29.66 -1.47 -18.40
N ALA A 48 30.96 -1.47 -18.20
CA ALA A 48 31.58 -1.89 -16.94
C ALA A 48 31.14 -1.00 -15.77
N ASN A 49 31.05 0.33 -15.98
CA ASN A 49 30.55 1.25 -14.96
C ASN A 49 29.08 1.01 -14.60
N ARG A 50 28.24 0.63 -15.57
CA ARG A 50 26.84 0.24 -15.29
C ARG A 50 26.76 -1.06 -14.48
N ALA A 51 27.57 -2.05 -14.80
CA ALA A 51 27.65 -3.28 -14.02
C ALA A 51 28.13 -3.01 -12.58
N SER A 52 29.11 -2.14 -12.40
CA SER A 52 29.55 -1.71 -11.06
C SER A 52 28.44 -1.01 -10.27
N ALA A 53 27.61 -0.17 -10.91
CA ALA A 53 26.47 0.47 -10.26
C ALA A 53 25.41 -0.56 -9.85
N ALA A 54 25.16 -1.59 -10.67
CA ALA A 54 24.27 -2.70 -10.35
C ALA A 54 24.78 -3.51 -9.15
N ALA A 55 26.09 -3.84 -9.10
CA ALA A 55 26.69 -4.54 -7.97
C ALA A 55 26.51 -3.77 -6.64
N ARG A 56 26.69 -2.45 -6.65
CA ARG A 56 26.43 -1.60 -5.45
C ARG A 56 24.97 -1.61 -5.04
N SER A 57 24.04 -1.62 -6.00
CA SER A 57 22.61 -1.72 -5.70
C SER A 57 22.25 -3.05 -5.06
N ILE A 58 22.83 -4.15 -5.53
CA ILE A 58 22.67 -5.49 -4.93
C ILE A 58 23.21 -5.50 -3.49
N GLU A 59 24.35 -4.88 -3.24
CA GLU A 59 24.93 -4.76 -1.90
C GLU A 59 23.99 -3.99 -0.93
N GLY A 60 23.34 -2.93 -1.40
CA GLY A 60 22.31 -2.23 -0.64
C GLY A 60 21.13 -3.12 -0.27
N LEU A 61 20.64 -3.94 -1.21
CA LEU A 61 19.57 -4.91 -0.98
C LEU A 61 19.97 -6.01 0.01
N MET A 62 21.22 -6.49 -0.05
CA MET A 62 21.76 -7.45 0.92
C MET A 62 21.74 -6.88 2.33
N ALA A 63 22.16 -5.62 2.51
CA ALA A 63 22.13 -4.96 3.80
C ALA A 63 20.68 -4.79 4.33
N GLU A 64 19.71 -4.52 3.45
CA GLU A 64 18.29 -4.46 3.83
C GLU A 64 17.73 -5.83 4.23
N ALA A 65 18.08 -6.90 3.51
CA ALA A 65 17.67 -8.26 3.85
C ALA A 65 18.23 -8.71 5.21
N ALA A 66 19.48 -8.39 5.51
CA ALA A 66 20.10 -8.68 6.80
C ALA A 66 19.40 -7.93 7.94
N ARG A 67 19.10 -6.63 7.78
CA ARG A 67 18.35 -5.86 8.77
C ARG A 67 16.93 -6.41 8.98
N LEU A 68 16.30 -6.91 7.93
CA LEU A 68 14.98 -7.53 8.04
C LEU A 68 15.04 -8.80 8.89
N ALA A 69 16.01 -9.68 8.65
CA ALA A 69 16.23 -10.90 9.44
C ALA A 69 16.46 -10.58 10.92
N GLU A 70 17.26 -9.55 11.22
CA GLU A 70 17.51 -9.07 12.59
C GLU A 70 16.22 -8.59 13.26
N ARG A 71 15.43 -7.75 12.60
CA ARG A 71 14.14 -7.26 13.13
C ARG A 71 13.15 -8.39 13.34
N ILE A 72 13.11 -9.40 12.48
CA ILE A 72 12.26 -10.58 12.68
C ILE A 72 12.70 -11.32 13.94
N SER A 73 14.02 -11.46 14.19
CA SER A 73 14.56 -12.08 15.40
C SER A 73 14.17 -11.33 16.67
N GLU A 74 14.21 -9.99 16.65
CA GLU A 74 13.75 -9.15 17.77
C GLU A 74 12.28 -9.35 18.07
N VAL A 75 11.43 -9.34 17.03
CA VAL A 75 9.98 -9.58 17.19
C VAL A 75 9.71 -10.98 17.71
N GLN A 76 10.44 -11.99 17.22
CA GLN A 76 10.32 -13.36 17.70
C GLN A 76 10.67 -13.48 19.19
N ALA A 77 11.73 -12.80 19.65
CA ALA A 77 12.10 -12.76 21.05
C ALA A 77 11.02 -12.11 21.92
N GLN A 78 10.40 -11.02 21.45
CA GLN A 78 9.27 -10.37 22.13
C GLN A 78 8.04 -11.27 22.23
N VAL A 79 7.68 -11.99 21.16
CA VAL A 79 6.57 -12.95 21.15
C VAL A 79 6.78 -14.07 22.15
N VAL A 80 8.01 -14.62 22.24
CA VAL A 80 8.36 -15.64 23.22
C VAL A 80 8.27 -15.09 24.65
N ALA A 81 8.75 -13.89 24.91
CA ALA A 81 8.70 -13.23 26.23
C ALA A 81 7.24 -12.99 26.70
N ILE A 82 6.35 -12.59 25.79
CA ILE A 82 4.91 -12.44 26.07
C ILE A 82 4.28 -13.80 26.41
N GLY A 83 4.63 -14.85 25.67
CA GLY A 83 4.15 -16.21 25.95
C GLY A 83 4.55 -16.73 27.33
N GLN A 84 5.79 -16.45 27.75
CA GLN A 84 6.30 -16.85 29.07
C GLN A 84 5.66 -16.01 30.20
N SER A 85 5.42 -14.72 30.00
CA SER A 85 4.76 -13.85 30.98
C SER A 85 3.29 -14.23 31.21
N GLY A 86 2.60 -14.75 30.20
CA GLY A 86 1.22 -15.21 30.30
C GLY A 86 1.04 -16.48 31.13
N LEU A 87 2.08 -17.27 31.33
CA LEU A 87 2.06 -18.51 32.13
C LEU A 87 2.20 -18.27 33.63
N LEU A 88 2.61 -17.07 34.05
CA LEU A 88 2.80 -16.73 35.48
C LEU A 88 1.57 -16.03 36.10
N SER A 89 0.49 -15.79 35.36
CA SER A 89 -0.72 -15.13 35.82
C SER A 89 -1.91 -16.06 35.82
N THR A 90 -1.88 -17.12 36.65
CA THR A 90 -3.08 -17.89 37.01
C THR A 90 -3.83 -17.15 38.11
N GLY A 91 -4.42 -16.03 37.77
CA GLY A 91 -5.43 -15.35 38.57
C GLY A 91 -6.81 -15.70 38.01
N THR A 92 -7.62 -16.34 38.82
CA THR A 92 -9.03 -16.70 38.61
C THR A 92 -9.82 -15.43 38.20
N GLY A 93 -9.97 -15.22 36.90
CA GLY A 93 -10.86 -14.23 36.31
C GLY A 93 -11.74 -14.91 35.29
N THR A 94 -13.04 -14.96 35.56
CA THR A 94 -14.11 -15.42 34.68
C THR A 94 -13.88 -14.95 33.25
N PRO A 95 -13.97 -15.80 32.21
CA PRO A 95 -13.84 -15.35 30.83
C PRO A 95 -15.02 -14.44 30.50
N ALA A 96 -14.78 -13.14 30.47
CA ALA A 96 -15.67 -12.22 29.82
C ALA A 96 -15.68 -12.62 28.33
N GLN A 97 -16.82 -13.15 27.89
CA GLN A 97 -17.10 -13.37 26.48
C GLN A 97 -16.84 -12.05 25.76
N SER A 98 -15.75 -12.02 25.01
CA SER A 98 -15.50 -10.94 24.06
C SER A 98 -16.59 -11.01 23.00
N ALA A 99 -17.65 -10.25 23.22
CA ALA A 99 -18.64 -9.98 22.20
C ALA A 99 -17.89 -9.42 20.99
N ALA A 100 -18.15 -10.04 19.83
CA ALA A 100 -17.68 -9.50 18.55
C ALA A 100 -18.06 -8.01 18.49
N PRO A 101 -17.14 -7.12 18.11
CA PRO A 101 -17.42 -5.68 18.09
C PRO A 101 -18.49 -5.43 17.04
N THR A 102 -19.71 -5.19 17.51
CA THR A 102 -20.79 -4.67 16.70
C THR A 102 -20.39 -3.30 16.15
N GLY A 103 -19.99 -3.27 14.90
CA GLY A 103 -20.34 -2.20 14.00
C GLY A 103 -19.73 -0.80 14.16
N ARG A 104 -18.78 -0.53 15.02
CA ARG A 104 -18.15 0.80 15.06
C ARG A 104 -16.96 0.84 14.10
N ALA A 105 -16.93 1.84 13.22
CA ALA A 105 -15.80 2.08 12.33
C ALA A 105 -14.51 2.22 13.17
N ARG A 106 -13.42 1.62 12.70
CA ARG A 106 -12.11 1.71 13.36
C ARG A 106 -11.62 3.15 13.25
N ARG A 107 -11.24 3.73 14.37
CA ARG A 107 -10.62 5.07 14.41
C ARG A 107 -9.15 4.96 14.82
N LEU A 108 -8.29 5.60 14.05
CA LEU A 108 -6.87 5.68 14.32
C LEU A 108 -6.61 6.81 15.33
N ALA A 109 -5.81 6.54 16.37
CA ALA A 109 -5.39 7.56 17.32
C ALA A 109 -4.35 8.50 16.68
N ASP A 110 -4.32 9.76 17.10
CA ASP A 110 -3.36 10.78 16.64
C ASP A 110 -3.24 10.91 15.11
N PHE A 111 -4.35 10.64 14.42
CA PHE A 111 -4.40 10.67 12.97
C PHE A 111 -4.26 12.09 12.43
N ASN A 112 -3.43 12.24 11.39
CA ASN A 112 -3.29 13.47 10.62
C ASN A 112 -3.29 13.09 9.14
N PRO A 113 -4.29 13.52 8.35
CA PRO A 113 -4.43 13.14 6.95
C PRO A 113 -3.24 13.57 6.09
N ARG A 114 -2.52 14.63 6.51
CA ARG A 114 -1.34 15.15 5.81
C ARG A 114 -0.09 14.28 5.99
N ARG A 115 -0.10 13.35 6.93
CA ARG A 115 1.02 12.45 7.23
C ARG A 115 0.58 11.00 7.08
N SER A 116 1.49 10.16 6.62
CA SER A 116 1.22 8.72 6.61
C SER A 116 1.12 8.19 8.03
N HIS A 117 0.01 7.51 8.35
CA HIS A 117 -0.19 6.87 9.63
C HIS A 117 0.33 5.43 9.60
N PRO A 118 1.14 4.99 10.60
CA PRO A 118 1.74 3.65 10.58
C PRO A 118 0.74 2.51 10.49
N GLU A 119 -0.39 2.58 11.21
CA GLU A 119 -1.41 1.55 11.17
C GLU A 119 -2.14 1.47 9.83
N ALA A 120 -2.44 2.61 9.19
CA ALA A 120 -3.05 2.62 7.85
C ALA A 120 -2.09 2.04 6.80
N VAL A 121 -0.79 2.36 6.89
CA VAL A 121 0.26 1.76 6.06
C VAL A 121 0.32 0.25 6.28
N GLN A 122 0.28 -0.20 7.53
CA GLN A 122 0.31 -1.62 7.85
C GLN A 122 -0.94 -2.35 7.35
N GLU A 123 -2.10 -1.70 7.39
CA GLU A 123 -3.34 -2.28 6.88
C GLU A 123 -3.30 -2.49 5.36
N ILE A 124 -2.84 -1.50 4.59
CA ILE A 124 -2.63 -1.67 3.14
C ILE A 124 -1.60 -2.76 2.84
N ARG A 125 -0.55 -2.91 3.66
CA ARG A 125 0.39 -4.02 3.52
C ARG A 125 -0.25 -5.39 3.69
N ARG A 126 -1.14 -5.54 4.67
CA ARG A 126 -1.88 -6.80 4.90
C ARG A 126 -2.78 -7.16 3.74
N VAL A 127 -3.36 -6.16 3.07
CA VAL A 127 -4.13 -6.36 1.84
C VAL A 127 -3.25 -6.91 0.71
N GLY A 128 -1.97 -6.55 0.71
CA GLY A 128 -0.98 -7.02 -0.25
C GLY A 128 -1.13 -6.40 -1.64
N TYR A 129 -0.57 -7.08 -2.62
CA TYR A 129 -0.51 -6.64 -4.01
C TYR A 129 -1.14 -7.70 -4.92
N PRO A 130 -2.46 -7.95 -4.81
CA PRO A 130 -3.12 -8.96 -5.61
C PRO A 130 -2.99 -8.63 -7.09
N ARG A 131 -2.79 -9.65 -7.93
CA ARG A 131 -2.70 -9.49 -9.37
C ARG A 131 -4.04 -9.78 -10.03
N ASN A 132 -4.35 -9.01 -11.07
CA ASN A 132 -5.50 -9.26 -11.93
C ASN A 132 -5.16 -10.36 -12.97
N ALA A 133 -6.12 -10.69 -13.85
CA ALA A 133 -5.95 -11.72 -14.87
C ALA A 133 -4.78 -11.42 -15.84
N GLU A 134 -4.48 -10.14 -16.08
CA GLU A 134 -3.40 -9.66 -16.94
C GLU A 134 -2.04 -9.61 -16.19
N GLY A 135 -1.96 -10.10 -14.95
CA GLY A 135 -0.74 -10.11 -14.13
C GLY A 135 -0.36 -8.75 -13.54
N ARG A 136 -1.15 -7.70 -13.75
CA ARG A 136 -0.92 -6.37 -13.17
C ARG A 136 -1.41 -6.31 -11.72
N THR A 137 -0.75 -5.51 -10.89
CA THR A 137 -1.21 -5.30 -9.51
C THR A 137 -2.59 -4.63 -9.51
N SER A 138 -3.57 -5.29 -8.91
CA SER A 138 -4.91 -4.75 -8.74
C SER A 138 -4.93 -3.72 -7.61
N ALA A 139 -5.52 -2.54 -7.86
CA ALA A 139 -5.64 -1.48 -6.88
C ALA A 139 -6.42 -1.94 -5.65
N ARG A 140 -5.98 -1.49 -4.48
CA ARG A 140 -6.68 -1.61 -3.20
C ARG A 140 -6.59 -0.30 -2.47
N ALA A 141 -7.67 0.10 -1.82
CA ALA A 141 -7.71 1.38 -1.14
C ALA A 141 -8.42 1.34 0.21
N LEU A 142 -7.94 2.20 1.11
CA LEU A 142 -8.59 2.54 2.37
C LEU A 142 -8.81 4.05 2.42
N VAL A 143 -9.98 4.46 2.88
CA VAL A 143 -10.37 5.87 3.00
C VAL A 143 -10.60 6.18 4.48
N TYR A 144 -10.03 7.28 4.93
CA TYR A 144 -10.15 7.79 6.30
C TYR A 144 -10.66 9.22 6.29
N THR A 145 -11.47 9.56 7.27
CA THR A 145 -11.82 10.95 7.56
C THR A 145 -10.61 11.74 8.10
N ALA A 146 -10.73 13.04 8.24
CA ALA A 146 -9.67 13.89 8.79
C ALA A 146 -9.25 13.51 10.23
N ASP A 147 -10.16 12.92 11.00
CA ASP A 147 -9.97 12.49 12.38
C ASP A 147 -9.67 10.98 12.53
N GLY A 148 -9.38 10.31 11.42
CA GLY A 148 -8.87 8.94 11.38
C GLY A 148 -9.93 7.85 11.44
N GLU A 149 -11.21 8.16 11.27
CA GLU A 149 -12.25 7.16 11.13
C GLU A 149 -12.16 6.49 9.76
N GLN A 150 -12.07 5.18 9.72
CA GLN A 150 -12.03 4.41 8.49
C GLN A 150 -13.43 4.26 7.91
N LEU A 151 -13.65 4.75 6.67
CA LEU A 151 -14.95 4.73 6.03
C LEU A 151 -15.33 3.38 5.43
N ASN A 152 -14.36 2.65 4.89
CA ASN A 152 -14.57 1.34 4.28
C ASN A 152 -14.00 0.23 5.15
N ARG A 153 -14.85 -0.70 5.60
CA ARG A 153 -14.44 -1.87 6.42
C ARG A 153 -13.52 -2.82 5.67
N GLU A 154 -13.82 -3.05 4.40
CA GLU A 154 -13.01 -3.84 3.49
C GLU A 154 -12.29 -2.92 2.51
N PRO A 155 -11.06 -3.26 2.10
CA PRO A 155 -10.36 -2.49 1.08
C PRO A 155 -11.17 -2.40 -0.21
N LEU A 156 -11.31 -1.18 -0.73
CA LEU A 156 -11.94 -0.96 -2.04
C LEU A 156 -11.21 -1.75 -3.11
N LYS A 157 -11.95 -2.25 -4.07
CA LYS A 157 -11.48 -3.00 -5.24
C LYS A 157 -11.99 -2.32 -6.51
N PRO A 158 -11.22 -2.30 -7.60
CA PRO A 158 -11.74 -1.81 -8.86
C PRO A 158 -12.89 -2.71 -9.34
N HIS A 159 -13.88 -2.11 -9.96
CA HIS A 159 -14.92 -2.80 -10.70
C HIS A 159 -14.38 -3.24 -12.06
N ARG A 160 -15.10 -4.14 -12.74
CA ARG A 160 -14.87 -4.36 -14.16
C ARG A 160 -15.43 -3.17 -14.94
N LYS A 161 -14.82 -2.89 -16.09
CA LYS A 161 -15.35 -1.89 -17.03
C LYS A 161 -16.80 -2.21 -17.37
N GLY A 162 -17.70 -1.24 -17.22
CA GLY A 162 -19.14 -1.41 -17.41
C GLY A 162 -19.93 -2.04 -16.25
N GLU A 163 -19.24 -2.49 -15.17
CA GLU A 163 -19.88 -3.08 -13.97
C GLU A 163 -19.83 -2.14 -12.75
N ALA A 164 -19.29 -0.93 -12.90
CA ALA A 164 -19.24 0.04 -11.81
C ALA A 164 -20.66 0.54 -11.48
N PRO A 165 -20.92 0.87 -10.21
CA PRO A 165 -22.19 1.50 -9.83
C PRO A 165 -22.43 2.79 -10.59
N GLU A 166 -23.65 2.99 -11.07
CA GLU A 166 -24.07 4.27 -11.63
C GLU A 166 -23.97 5.38 -10.58
N ARG A 167 -23.58 6.55 -11.03
CA ARG A 167 -23.40 7.73 -10.18
C ARG A 167 -24.24 8.89 -10.71
N PRO A 168 -25.57 8.82 -10.51
CA PRO A 168 -26.50 9.79 -11.07
C PRO A 168 -26.26 11.22 -10.58
N GLU A 169 -25.55 11.36 -9.47
CA GLU A 169 -25.12 12.64 -8.91
C GLU A 169 -23.96 13.30 -9.68
N LEU A 170 -23.40 12.62 -10.68
CA LEU A 170 -22.33 13.17 -11.52
C LEU A 170 -22.81 13.54 -12.91
N HIS A 171 -22.14 14.53 -13.52
CA HIS A 171 -22.24 14.83 -14.95
C HIS A 171 -21.46 13.81 -15.77
N GLU A 172 -21.84 13.65 -17.04
CA GLU A 172 -20.97 12.96 -18.00
C GLU A 172 -19.68 13.77 -18.21
N PRO A 173 -18.55 13.10 -18.42
CA PRO A 173 -18.38 11.66 -18.61
C PRO A 173 -18.18 10.85 -17.32
N TRP A 174 -18.26 11.47 -16.12
CA TRP A 174 -17.95 10.78 -14.86
C TRP A 174 -19.11 9.96 -14.28
N ALA A 175 -20.34 10.15 -14.78
CA ALA A 175 -21.51 9.44 -14.27
C ALA A 175 -21.54 7.97 -14.66
N SER A 176 -21.35 7.67 -15.94
CA SER A 176 -21.53 6.34 -16.53
C SER A 176 -20.54 5.98 -17.64
N SER A 177 -19.60 6.87 -17.96
CA SER A 177 -18.66 6.62 -19.06
C SER A 177 -17.77 5.42 -18.79
N GLU A 178 -17.86 4.43 -19.66
CA GLU A 178 -16.96 3.28 -19.62
C GLU A 178 -15.49 3.64 -19.91
N ASP A 179 -15.25 4.77 -20.56
CA ASP A 179 -13.92 5.23 -20.91
C ASP A 179 -13.25 5.99 -19.75
N MET A 180 -14.05 6.55 -18.85
CA MET A 180 -13.52 7.29 -17.71
C MET A 180 -13.08 6.36 -16.58
N LYS A 181 -11.77 6.14 -16.42
CA LYS A 181 -11.18 5.20 -15.46
C LYS A 181 -11.61 5.48 -14.02
N THR A 182 -11.83 6.74 -13.66
CA THR A 182 -12.31 7.15 -12.32
C THR A 182 -13.67 6.55 -12.00
N THR A 183 -14.48 6.18 -12.98
CA THR A 183 -15.81 5.61 -12.74
C THR A 183 -15.74 4.21 -12.15
N TRP A 184 -14.80 3.37 -12.63
CA TRP A 184 -14.71 1.96 -12.26
C TRP A 184 -13.43 1.60 -11.49
N HIS A 185 -12.49 2.54 -11.29
CA HIS A 185 -11.37 2.36 -10.37
C HIS A 185 -11.77 2.66 -8.91
N VAL A 186 -10.93 2.25 -7.97
CA VAL A 186 -11.15 2.47 -6.51
C VAL A 186 -11.32 3.95 -6.15
N GLU A 187 -10.79 4.84 -6.96
CA GLU A 187 -10.90 6.29 -6.81
C GLU A 187 -12.36 6.77 -6.92
N GLY A 188 -13.14 6.16 -7.81
CA GLY A 188 -14.55 6.49 -7.94
C GLY A 188 -15.36 6.15 -6.68
N ASP A 189 -15.12 4.99 -6.09
CA ASP A 189 -15.75 4.60 -4.83
C ASP A 189 -15.29 5.48 -3.66
N ALA A 190 -14.00 5.81 -3.60
CA ALA A 190 -13.47 6.73 -2.61
C ALA A 190 -14.12 8.12 -2.73
N ALA A 191 -14.24 8.65 -3.95
CA ALA A 191 -14.93 9.92 -4.20
C ALA A 191 -16.40 9.88 -3.79
N ALA A 192 -17.10 8.77 -4.05
CA ALA A 192 -18.49 8.59 -3.62
C ALA A 192 -18.64 8.63 -2.09
N MET A 193 -17.71 8.01 -1.34
CA MET A 193 -17.68 8.08 0.12
C MET A 193 -17.45 9.51 0.60
N ILE A 194 -16.47 10.21 0.02
CA ILE A 194 -16.15 11.61 0.34
C ILE A 194 -17.38 12.51 0.11
N ARG A 195 -18.09 12.34 -1.00
CA ARG A 195 -19.32 13.10 -1.30
C ARG A 195 -20.45 12.77 -0.32
N LYS A 196 -20.72 11.48 -0.10
CA LYS A 196 -21.78 11.00 0.78
C LYS A 196 -21.64 11.55 2.20
N ASP A 197 -20.43 11.53 2.74
CA ASP A 197 -20.14 11.93 4.10
C ASP A 197 -19.75 13.43 4.20
N ARG A 198 -19.80 14.17 3.07
CA ARG A 198 -19.50 15.61 2.96
C ARG A 198 -18.18 15.99 3.62
N LEU A 199 -17.14 15.20 3.38
CA LEU A 199 -15.85 15.42 4.00
C LEU A 199 -15.17 16.68 3.44
N GLN A 200 -14.53 17.45 4.32
CA GLN A 200 -13.66 18.56 3.94
C GLN A 200 -12.24 18.08 3.65
N ASP A 201 -11.74 17.18 4.47
CA ASP A 201 -10.45 16.54 4.34
C ASP A 201 -10.61 15.02 4.43
N ALA A 202 -9.88 14.28 3.60
CA ALA A 202 -9.82 12.83 3.63
C ALA A 202 -8.40 12.33 3.39
N ALA A 203 -8.04 11.20 3.98
CA ALA A 203 -6.82 10.48 3.61
C ALA A 203 -7.18 9.22 2.83
N PHE A 204 -6.47 8.98 1.74
CA PHE A 204 -6.70 7.92 0.80
C PHE A 204 -5.43 7.10 0.61
N TYR A 205 -5.42 5.88 1.16
CA TYR A 205 -4.27 4.98 1.11
C TYR A 205 -4.44 3.96 -0.02
N LEU A 206 -3.45 3.88 -0.90
CA LEU A 206 -3.42 3.03 -2.09
C LEU A 206 -2.20 2.11 -2.09
N ASN A 207 -2.35 0.88 -2.61
CA ASN A 207 -1.23 -0.02 -2.87
C ASN A 207 -0.56 0.21 -4.24
N VAL A 208 -1.13 1.01 -5.10
CA VAL A 208 -0.60 1.41 -6.42
C VAL A 208 -0.80 2.90 -6.65
N PRO A 209 0.01 3.58 -7.48
CA PRO A 209 -0.23 4.98 -7.86
C PRO A 209 -1.56 5.16 -8.59
N LEU A 210 -2.11 6.38 -8.54
CA LEU A 210 -3.23 6.78 -9.40
C LEU A 210 -2.84 6.56 -10.86
N CYS A 211 -3.71 5.94 -11.65
CA CYS A 211 -3.45 5.77 -13.08
C CYS A 211 -3.36 7.13 -13.78
N GLY A 212 -2.48 7.24 -14.78
CA GLY A 212 -2.18 8.50 -15.44
C GLY A 212 -1.28 9.46 -14.64
N SER A 213 -0.82 9.05 -13.43
CA SER A 213 0.21 9.81 -12.72
C SER A 213 1.58 9.60 -13.37
N ARG A 214 2.43 10.65 -13.39
CA ARG A 214 3.82 10.57 -13.92
C ARG A 214 4.70 9.52 -13.21
N GLN A 215 4.23 8.94 -12.14
CA GLN A 215 4.90 7.87 -11.38
C GLN A 215 4.38 6.47 -11.75
N GLY A 216 3.44 6.39 -12.70
CA GLY A 216 3.02 5.16 -13.32
C GLY A 216 3.94 4.76 -14.47
N GLU A 217 3.65 3.60 -15.09
CA GLU A 217 4.44 3.05 -16.19
C GLU A 217 4.35 3.86 -17.51
N SER A 218 3.50 4.90 -17.57
CA SER A 218 3.33 5.77 -18.73
C SER A 218 3.90 7.16 -18.45
N GLU A 219 4.79 7.62 -19.30
CA GLU A 219 5.37 8.99 -19.25
C GLU A 219 4.39 10.06 -19.77
N LEU A 220 3.33 9.67 -20.45
CA LEU A 220 2.34 10.59 -21.03
C LEU A 220 1.18 10.81 -20.06
N PRO A 221 0.66 12.05 -19.95
CA PRO A 221 -0.58 12.33 -19.25
C PRO A 221 -1.72 11.49 -19.86
N ASP A 222 -2.49 10.82 -19.01
CA ASP A 222 -3.67 10.08 -19.41
C ASP A 222 -4.90 10.93 -19.06
N PRO A 223 -5.56 11.55 -20.05
CA PRO A 223 -6.71 12.43 -19.81
C PRO A 223 -7.91 11.69 -19.21
N GLU A 224 -7.99 10.37 -19.38
CA GLU A 224 -9.02 9.51 -18.78
C GLU A 224 -8.59 8.95 -17.43
N GLY A 225 -7.33 9.18 -17.03
CA GLY A 225 -6.71 8.65 -15.83
C GLY A 225 -7.24 9.28 -14.55
N CYS A 226 -7.18 8.51 -13.46
CA CYS A 226 -7.63 8.96 -12.13
C CYS A 226 -6.80 10.14 -11.61
N ALA A 227 -5.53 10.26 -11.99
CA ALA A 227 -4.68 11.36 -11.54
C ALA A 227 -5.21 12.74 -11.95
N GLU A 228 -5.85 12.84 -13.13
CA GLU A 228 -6.49 14.07 -13.60
C GLU A 228 -7.94 14.17 -13.12
N ASN A 229 -8.68 13.09 -13.17
CA ASN A 229 -10.14 13.12 -13.03
C ASN A 229 -10.65 13.03 -11.59
N PHE A 230 -9.85 12.54 -10.65
CA PHE A 230 -10.29 12.39 -9.26
C PHE A 230 -10.69 13.72 -8.62
N ARG A 231 -10.02 14.82 -8.96
CA ARG A 231 -10.34 16.17 -8.48
C ARG A 231 -11.72 16.66 -8.91
N HIS A 232 -12.23 16.23 -10.07
CA HIS A 232 -13.50 16.67 -10.60
C HIS A 232 -14.69 15.98 -9.93
N VAL A 233 -14.46 14.78 -9.37
CA VAL A 233 -15.51 13.97 -8.73
C VAL A 233 -15.53 14.02 -7.20
N ILE A 234 -14.65 14.80 -6.58
CA ILE A 234 -14.75 15.16 -5.16
C ILE A 234 -15.26 16.60 -5.01
N PRO A 235 -15.97 16.93 -3.91
CA PRO A 235 -16.57 18.26 -3.75
C PRO A 235 -15.55 19.39 -3.85
N ARG A 236 -15.99 20.54 -4.27
CA ARG A 236 -15.17 21.77 -4.34
C ARG A 236 -14.54 22.04 -2.98
N ASP A 237 -13.28 22.41 -2.98
CA ASP A 237 -12.47 22.72 -1.80
C ASP A 237 -12.18 21.54 -0.85
N THR A 238 -12.74 20.36 -1.10
CA THR A 238 -12.37 19.14 -0.39
C THR A 238 -10.93 18.78 -0.70
N VAL A 239 -10.16 18.40 0.32
CA VAL A 239 -8.76 17.97 0.14
C VAL A 239 -8.62 16.47 0.40
N ALA A 240 -8.21 15.74 -0.63
CA ALA A 240 -7.81 14.33 -0.51
C ALA A 240 -6.29 14.22 -0.44
N TYR A 241 -5.79 13.65 0.66
CA TYR A 241 -4.37 13.34 0.84
C TYR A 241 -4.13 11.88 0.43
N VAL A 242 -3.54 11.69 -0.74
CA VAL A 242 -3.26 10.38 -1.31
C VAL A 242 -1.90 9.88 -0.84
N HIS A 243 -1.90 8.72 -0.20
CA HIS A 243 -0.70 8.02 0.27
C HIS A 243 -0.56 6.70 -0.48
N VAL A 244 0.41 6.61 -1.38
CA VAL A 244 0.71 5.37 -2.09
C VAL A 244 1.70 4.55 -1.28
N VAL A 245 1.30 3.34 -0.92
CA VAL A 245 2.10 2.41 -0.11
C VAL A 245 2.64 1.31 -1.02
N ARG A 246 3.95 1.27 -1.21
CA ARG A 246 4.63 0.17 -1.89
C ARG A 246 5.58 -0.51 -0.90
N GLU A 247 5.52 -1.82 -0.82
CA GLU A 247 6.42 -2.62 0.04
C GLU A 247 6.53 -2.09 1.48
N GLY A 248 5.43 -1.53 1.98
CA GLY A 248 5.36 -0.97 3.33
C GLY A 248 6.03 0.39 3.52
N ARG A 249 6.49 1.01 2.47
CA ARG A 249 6.94 2.40 2.44
C ARG A 249 5.84 3.27 1.84
N VAL A 250 5.88 4.58 2.11
CA VAL A 250 5.04 5.57 1.45
C VAL A 250 5.92 6.35 0.46
N PRO A 251 6.17 5.81 -0.75
CA PRO A 251 7.07 6.43 -1.71
C PRO A 251 6.49 7.70 -2.32
N TYR A 252 5.18 7.87 -2.22
CA TYR A 252 4.48 8.94 -2.89
C TYR A 252 3.33 9.48 -2.05
N ARG A 253 3.25 10.80 -1.95
CA ARG A 253 2.14 11.53 -1.36
C ARG A 253 1.71 12.64 -2.29
N GLN A 254 0.42 12.77 -2.50
CA GLN A 254 -0.17 13.82 -3.31
C GLN A 254 -1.32 14.48 -2.56
N LYS A 255 -1.39 15.80 -2.63
CA LYS A 255 -2.54 16.57 -2.21
C LYS A 255 -3.39 16.86 -3.45
N ILE A 256 -4.64 16.45 -3.43
CA ILE A 256 -5.62 16.73 -4.49
C ILE A 256 -6.71 17.58 -3.90
N THR A 257 -6.94 18.75 -4.47
CA THR A 257 -8.05 19.63 -4.10
C THR A 257 -9.17 19.45 -5.10
N GLY A 258 -10.37 19.19 -4.60
CA GLY A 258 -11.57 19.01 -5.40
C GLY A 258 -11.97 20.29 -6.13
N THR A 259 -12.42 20.15 -7.36
CA THR A 259 -13.04 21.23 -8.15
C THR A 259 -14.58 21.10 -8.16
N GLY A 260 -15.07 19.88 -7.94
CA GLY A 260 -16.50 19.58 -7.98
C GLY A 260 -17.15 19.71 -9.36
N GLU A 261 -16.35 19.90 -10.43
CA GLU A 261 -16.86 20.14 -11.79
C GLU A 261 -17.71 18.98 -12.34
N GLY A 262 -17.44 17.76 -11.89
CA GLY A 262 -18.21 16.57 -12.27
C GLY A 262 -19.47 16.35 -11.44
N ILE A 263 -19.72 17.14 -10.41
CA ILE A 263 -20.85 16.96 -9.48
C ILE A 263 -22.01 17.84 -9.90
N LYS A 264 -23.22 17.26 -10.01
CA LYS A 264 -24.47 18.00 -10.22
C LYS A 264 -24.82 18.78 -8.96
N GLU A 265 -25.22 20.04 -9.14
CA GLU A 265 -25.70 20.92 -8.06
C GLU A 265 -27.10 20.50 -7.55
#